data_697e1a82dc71ab450a1050e95181d4af
#
_entry.id   697e1a82dc71ab450a1050e95181d4af
#
_cell.length_a   1.000
_cell.length_b   1.000
_cell.length_c   1.000
_cell.angle_alpha   90.00
_cell.angle_beta   90.00
_cell.angle_gamma   90.00
#
_symmetry.space_group_name_H-M   'P 1'
#
loop_
_entity.id
_entity.type
_entity.pdbx_description
1 polymer ?
#
loop_
_entity_poly.entity_id
_entity_poly.type
_entity_poly.pdbx_seq_one_letter_code
_entity_poly.pdbx_strand_id
1 'polypeptide(L)'
;MLKSICFSFLAFLISINTWAQEKDLDTVFDESSKTFLPLPLIINNPTIGTGFGGVGLFFFKFDKEDKKSPPSIASLAGLYSTNDSYVLLASSKLYWNEDKNRATFIAGPSRLNHDVTYVIERDEDIRLVYSELRSFITAEYSRKIVGDFYLGLLYLGVNTKYRFDRGTEEQNDFAEKFFEENGITDNFISSLGVSLSFDTRDYVYNPTEGMMFSIRPKFYTEWLGSDNDYVDTDFNATYFISISQKQVMAFSLAGGFASGDVPFDGYQSYGRSNLRGYETGKFRGENMVALQAEYRRNIYNRWGAVAFAGTGSVWGNEDELDFSERTWLPSIGVGVRYMISLKKRINLRLDFAKGINDNQGVYFGIMEAF
;
A
#
# COMPACT_ATOMS: atom_id res chain seq x y z
N MET A 1 -25.88 -3.06 2.56
CA MET A 1 -24.78 -2.07 2.72
C MET A 1 -23.93 -1.93 1.45
N LEU A 2 -23.41 -2.99 0.84
CA LEU A 2 -22.57 -2.91 -0.38
C LEU A 2 -23.24 -2.18 -1.54
N LYS A 3 -24.57 -2.39 -1.75
CA LYS A 3 -25.35 -1.73 -2.81
C LYS A 3 -25.43 -0.20 -2.64
N SER A 4 -25.52 0.30 -1.40
CA SER A 4 -25.57 1.75 -1.14
C SER A 4 -24.24 2.45 -1.39
N ILE A 5 -23.11 1.83 -1.07
CA ILE A 5 -21.78 2.41 -1.27
C ILE A 5 -21.43 2.47 -2.75
N CYS A 6 -21.73 1.41 -3.51
CA CYS A 6 -21.56 1.40 -4.96
C CYS A 6 -22.43 2.46 -5.66
N PHE A 7 -23.66 2.66 -5.18
CA PHE A 7 -24.58 3.63 -5.76
C PHE A 7 -24.15 5.08 -5.48
N SER A 8 -23.68 5.36 -4.26
CA SER A 8 -23.14 6.68 -3.89
C SER A 8 -21.85 7.03 -4.62
N PHE A 9 -20.97 6.04 -4.85
CA PHE A 9 -19.75 6.22 -5.62
C PHE A 9 -20.02 6.41 -7.10
N LEU A 10 -20.98 5.66 -7.67
CA LEU A 10 -21.43 5.82 -9.06
C LEU A 10 -22.09 7.19 -9.27
N ALA A 11 -22.91 7.66 -8.32
CA ALA A 11 -23.49 9.00 -8.33
C ALA A 11 -22.43 10.10 -8.22
N PHE A 12 -21.37 9.89 -7.41
CA PHE A 12 -20.25 10.80 -7.31
C PHE A 12 -19.43 10.86 -8.62
N LEU A 13 -19.16 9.71 -9.25
CA LEU A 13 -18.49 9.66 -10.55
C LEU A 13 -19.34 10.30 -11.66
N ILE A 14 -20.67 10.17 -11.60
CA ILE A 14 -21.61 10.84 -12.52
C ILE A 14 -21.60 12.35 -12.28
N SER A 15 -21.54 12.81 -11.03
CA SER A 15 -21.45 14.23 -10.71
C SER A 15 -20.11 14.87 -11.14
N ILE A 16 -19.01 14.13 -11.10
CA ILE A 16 -17.72 14.58 -11.68
C ILE A 16 -17.87 14.76 -13.21
N ASN A 17 -18.58 13.87 -13.90
CA ASN A 17 -18.79 14.02 -15.35
C ASN A 17 -19.62 15.26 -15.71
N THR A 18 -20.60 15.65 -14.91
CA THR A 18 -21.39 16.86 -15.15
C THR A 18 -20.61 18.15 -14.84
N TRP A 19 -19.70 18.11 -13.87
CA TRP A 19 -18.79 19.23 -13.59
C TRP A 19 -17.62 19.31 -14.58
N ALA A 20 -17.16 18.17 -15.10
CA ALA A 20 -16.04 18.08 -16.04
C ALA A 20 -16.40 18.48 -17.48
N GLN A 21 -17.68 18.59 -17.83
CA GLN A 21 -18.09 19.10 -19.15
C GLN A 21 -17.83 20.58 -19.34
N GLU A 22 -17.60 21.34 -18.26
CA GLU A 22 -17.37 22.80 -18.35
C GLU A 22 -15.88 23.22 -18.31
N LYS A 23 -14.97 22.32 -17.90
CA LYS A 23 -13.51 22.54 -18.01
C LYS A 23 -12.84 21.27 -18.48
N ASP A 24 -12.15 21.36 -19.61
CA ASP A 24 -11.29 20.29 -20.10
C ASP A 24 -10.24 19.97 -19.02
N LEU A 25 -10.42 18.85 -18.29
CA LEU A 25 -9.52 18.42 -17.22
C LEU A 25 -8.06 18.32 -17.70
N ASP A 26 -7.84 18.10 -19.00
CA ASP A 26 -6.51 18.08 -19.58
C ASP A 26 -5.86 19.45 -19.65
N THR A 27 -6.61 20.55 -19.61
CA THR A 27 -6.05 21.92 -19.52
C THR A 27 -5.55 22.23 -18.09
N VAL A 28 -6.14 21.58 -17.07
CA VAL A 28 -5.69 21.71 -15.68
C VAL A 28 -4.37 20.94 -15.46
N PHE A 29 -4.10 19.93 -16.28
CA PHE A 29 -2.94 19.04 -16.19
C PHE A 29 -1.88 19.33 -17.27
N ASP A 30 -1.63 20.59 -17.64
CA ASP A 30 -0.53 20.92 -18.53
C ASP A 30 0.81 20.38 -18.01
N GLU A 31 1.63 19.75 -18.85
CA GLU A 31 2.90 19.13 -18.48
C GLU A 31 3.89 20.08 -17.80
N SER A 32 3.78 21.38 -18.11
CA SER A 32 4.65 22.42 -17.56
C SER A 32 4.12 23.04 -16.27
N SER A 33 2.89 22.75 -15.85
CA SER A 33 2.24 23.43 -14.73
C SER A 33 2.29 22.62 -13.44
N LYS A 34 2.47 23.33 -12.33
CA LYS A 34 2.22 22.80 -11.00
C LYS A 34 0.72 22.53 -10.87
N THR A 35 0.35 21.31 -10.55
CA THR A 35 -1.06 20.90 -10.46
C THR A 35 -1.37 20.39 -9.07
N PHE A 36 -2.40 20.95 -8.44
CA PHE A 36 -2.95 20.46 -7.17
C PHE A 36 -4.27 19.75 -7.44
N LEU A 37 -4.39 18.51 -6.94
CA LEU A 37 -5.57 17.67 -7.09
C LEU A 37 -6.06 17.21 -5.72
N PRO A 38 -7.12 17.82 -5.17
CA PRO A 38 -7.79 17.30 -3.98
C PRO A 38 -8.75 16.17 -4.36
N LEU A 39 -8.73 15.08 -3.61
CA LEU A 39 -9.63 13.95 -3.79
C LEU A 39 -10.19 13.48 -2.45
N PRO A 40 -11.48 13.20 -2.35
CA PRO A 40 -12.05 12.57 -1.17
C PRO A 40 -11.62 11.11 -1.08
N LEU A 41 -11.47 10.62 0.14
CA LEU A 41 -11.22 9.22 0.46
C LEU A 41 -12.38 8.65 1.25
N ILE A 42 -12.89 7.51 0.79
CA ILE A 42 -13.84 6.69 1.55
C ILE A 42 -13.29 5.28 1.51
N ILE A 43 -13.00 4.73 2.68
CA ILE A 43 -12.44 3.38 2.84
C ILE A 43 -13.38 2.60 3.77
N ASN A 44 -13.64 1.36 3.42
CA ASN A 44 -14.34 0.43 4.29
C ASN A 44 -13.56 -0.87 4.33
N ASN A 45 -13.12 -1.24 5.52
CA ASN A 45 -12.49 -2.52 5.78
C ASN A 45 -12.82 -3.02 7.21
N PRO A 46 -12.65 -4.29 7.52
CA PRO A 46 -12.97 -4.84 8.83
C PRO A 46 -12.22 -4.17 9.99
N THR A 47 -10.94 -3.83 9.83
CA THR A 47 -10.09 -3.27 10.89
C THR A 47 -10.55 -1.89 11.36
N ILE A 48 -10.84 -0.98 10.42
CA ILE A 48 -11.18 0.42 10.76
C ILE A 48 -12.66 0.75 10.55
N GLY A 49 -13.48 -0.19 10.08
CA GLY A 49 -14.86 0.11 9.69
C GLY A 49 -14.92 1.02 8.47
N THR A 50 -15.78 2.05 8.49
CA THR A 50 -15.88 3.04 7.42
C THR A 50 -15.08 4.28 7.79
N GLY A 51 -14.06 4.58 7.00
CA GLY A 51 -13.22 5.78 7.14
C GLY A 51 -13.54 6.82 6.07
N PHE A 52 -13.53 8.08 6.47
CA PHE A 52 -13.75 9.26 5.62
C PHE A 52 -12.52 10.18 5.71
N GLY A 53 -12.14 10.75 4.59
CA GLY A 53 -10.97 11.61 4.55
C GLY A 53 -10.74 12.28 3.21
N GLY A 54 -9.51 12.71 3.00
CA GLY A 54 -9.08 13.31 1.76
C GLY A 54 -7.59 13.15 1.50
N VAL A 55 -7.20 13.31 0.25
CA VAL A 55 -5.82 13.42 -0.17
C VAL A 55 -5.65 14.61 -1.11
N GLY A 56 -4.64 15.42 -0.84
CA GLY A 56 -4.16 16.45 -1.75
C GLY A 56 -2.90 15.95 -2.47
N LEU A 57 -2.93 15.93 -3.79
CA LEU A 57 -1.78 15.57 -4.63
C LEU A 57 -1.24 16.82 -5.31
N PHE A 58 0.04 17.05 -5.19
CA PHE A 58 0.73 18.14 -5.84
C PHE A 58 1.77 17.61 -6.83
N PHE A 59 1.52 17.80 -8.12
CA PHE A 59 2.40 17.40 -9.22
C PHE A 59 3.27 18.58 -9.64
N PHE A 60 4.55 18.33 -9.84
CA PHE A 60 5.50 19.35 -10.30
C PHE A 60 6.73 18.72 -10.96
N LYS A 61 7.47 19.55 -11.69
CA LYS A 61 8.81 19.25 -12.18
C LYS A 61 9.81 20.23 -11.56
N PHE A 62 10.99 19.77 -11.17
CA PHE A 62 12.08 20.63 -10.69
C PHE A 62 12.62 21.52 -11.82
N ASP A 63 12.76 20.93 -13.00
CA ASP A 63 13.18 21.61 -14.21
C ASP A 63 12.13 21.35 -15.31
N LYS A 64 11.61 22.43 -15.90
CA LYS A 64 10.62 22.35 -16.99
C LYS A 64 11.22 21.87 -18.30
N GLU A 65 12.53 22.04 -18.49
CA GLU A 65 13.25 21.58 -19.67
C GLU A 65 13.55 20.07 -19.61
N ASP A 66 13.48 19.47 -18.41
CA ASP A 66 13.65 18.03 -18.23
C ASP A 66 12.42 17.26 -18.77
N LYS A 67 12.57 16.73 -19.98
CA LYS A 67 11.51 15.96 -20.65
C LYS A 67 11.55 14.47 -20.31
N LYS A 68 12.64 13.98 -19.70
CA LYS A 68 12.79 12.55 -19.38
C LYS A 68 12.28 12.19 -18.00
N SER A 69 12.50 13.05 -17.00
CA SER A 69 12.00 12.80 -15.66
C SER A 69 10.47 12.80 -15.63
N PRO A 70 9.84 11.80 -15.02
CA PRO A 70 8.42 11.85 -14.69
C PRO A 70 8.09 13.08 -13.85
N PRO A 71 6.85 13.56 -13.82
CA PRO A 71 6.43 14.55 -12.83
C PRO A 71 6.64 14.02 -11.40
N SER A 72 7.25 14.84 -10.56
CA SER A 72 7.33 14.58 -9.12
C SER A 72 5.96 14.77 -8.48
N ILE A 73 5.70 14.02 -7.40
CA ILE A 73 4.46 14.13 -6.63
C ILE A 73 4.80 14.36 -5.16
N ALA A 74 4.13 15.33 -4.54
CA ALA A 74 4.00 15.45 -3.10
C ALA A 74 2.54 15.23 -2.71
N SER A 75 2.27 14.59 -1.59
CA SER A 75 0.91 14.37 -1.13
C SER A 75 0.76 14.50 0.38
N LEU A 76 -0.42 14.95 0.79
CA LEU A 76 -0.87 14.93 2.17
C LEU A 76 -2.25 14.25 2.20
N ALA A 77 -2.40 13.21 3.02
CA ALA A 77 -3.64 12.48 3.19
C ALA A 77 -4.04 12.42 4.65
N GLY A 78 -5.33 12.47 4.91
CA GLY A 78 -5.91 12.27 6.24
C GLY A 78 -7.18 11.45 6.16
N LEU A 79 -7.35 10.54 7.12
CA LEU A 79 -8.52 9.67 7.25
C LEU A 79 -8.92 9.60 8.73
N TYR A 80 -10.23 9.61 8.98
CA TYR A 80 -10.82 9.29 10.28
C TYR A 80 -11.98 8.31 10.07
N SER A 81 -12.12 7.33 10.96
CA SER A 81 -13.06 6.23 10.77
C SER A 81 -14.11 6.08 11.88
N THR A 82 -15.13 5.27 11.62
CA THR A 82 -16.25 5.02 12.52
C THR A 82 -15.89 4.29 13.81
N ASN A 83 -14.72 3.67 13.89
CA ASN A 83 -14.19 3.08 15.12
C ASN A 83 -13.11 3.95 15.78
N ASP A 84 -13.09 5.26 15.49
CA ASP A 84 -12.13 6.26 15.98
C ASP A 84 -10.67 6.02 15.56
N SER A 85 -10.42 5.19 14.54
CA SER A 85 -9.10 5.10 13.94
C SER A 85 -8.81 6.32 13.10
N TYR A 86 -7.55 6.75 13.08
CA TYR A 86 -7.12 7.81 12.18
C TYR A 86 -5.75 7.50 11.55
N VAL A 87 -5.53 8.07 10.37
CA VAL A 87 -4.25 8.01 9.66
C VAL A 87 -3.97 9.38 9.08
N LEU A 88 -2.79 9.93 9.34
CA LEU A 88 -2.24 11.09 8.62
C LEU A 88 -0.99 10.65 7.89
N LEU A 89 -0.86 11.04 6.63
CA LEU A 89 0.22 10.60 5.75
C LEU A 89 0.73 11.76 4.92
N ALA A 90 2.01 12.08 5.05
CA ALA A 90 2.74 12.92 4.10
C ALA A 90 3.63 12.02 3.25
N SER A 91 3.62 12.21 1.93
CA SER A 91 4.50 11.47 1.05
C SER A 91 5.01 12.29 -0.12
N SER A 92 6.16 11.91 -0.65
CA SER A 92 6.68 12.45 -1.91
C SER A 92 7.41 11.38 -2.71
N LYS A 93 7.27 11.48 -4.04
CA LYS A 93 8.11 10.77 -5.02
C LYS A 93 8.70 11.81 -5.95
N LEU A 94 9.99 11.95 -5.91
CA LEU A 94 10.73 13.03 -6.55
C LEU A 94 11.62 12.44 -7.65
N TYR A 95 11.62 13.10 -8.82
CA TYR A 95 12.37 12.71 -10.00
C TYR A 95 13.04 13.95 -10.58
N TRP A 96 14.35 13.88 -10.88
CA TRP A 96 15.07 15.00 -11.46
C TRP A 96 16.33 14.56 -12.20
N ASN A 97 16.92 15.50 -12.95
CA ASN A 97 18.15 15.31 -13.70
C ASN A 97 18.04 14.19 -14.74
N GLU A 98 17.04 14.29 -15.62
CA GLU A 98 16.75 13.30 -16.66
C GLU A 98 16.50 11.89 -16.10
N ASP A 99 15.77 11.81 -14.99
CA ASP A 99 15.47 10.59 -14.26
C ASP A 99 16.71 9.86 -13.72
N LYS A 100 17.83 10.58 -13.57
CA LYS A 100 19.03 10.01 -12.98
C LYS A 100 18.97 9.93 -11.47
N ASN A 101 18.13 10.76 -10.84
CA ASN A 101 17.96 10.79 -9.39
C ASN A 101 16.50 10.63 -9.05
N ARG A 102 16.25 9.79 -8.06
CA ARG A 102 14.93 9.52 -7.50
C ARG A 102 14.98 9.62 -5.99
N ALA A 103 13.97 10.21 -5.36
CA ALA A 103 13.82 10.16 -3.92
C ALA A 103 12.37 9.86 -3.55
N THR A 104 12.20 9.09 -2.49
CA THR A 104 10.89 8.80 -1.90
C THR A 104 10.94 9.14 -0.43
N PHE A 105 9.94 9.84 0.05
CA PHE A 105 9.75 10.13 1.46
C PHE A 105 8.31 9.83 1.84
N ILE A 106 8.12 9.16 2.97
CA ILE A 106 6.79 8.84 3.52
C ILE A 106 6.89 8.98 5.04
N ALA A 107 5.98 9.72 5.65
CA ALA A 107 5.91 9.81 7.10
C ALA A 107 4.48 10.08 7.57
N GLY A 108 4.17 9.64 8.78
CA GLY A 108 2.90 9.99 9.39
C GLY A 108 2.59 9.23 10.66
N PRO A 109 1.71 9.79 11.51
CA PRO A 109 1.11 9.10 12.64
C PRO A 109 -0.18 8.40 12.23
N SER A 110 -0.47 7.29 12.93
CA SER A 110 -1.75 6.62 12.88
C SER A 110 -2.16 6.10 14.27
N ARG A 111 -3.45 5.97 14.48
CA ARG A 111 -4.05 5.16 15.53
C ARG A 111 -5.04 4.22 14.87
N LEU A 112 -4.80 2.92 15.01
CA LEU A 112 -5.70 1.89 14.55
C LEU A 112 -6.32 1.19 15.76
N ASN A 113 -7.63 1.20 15.83
CA ASN A 113 -8.38 0.56 16.89
C ASN A 113 -8.84 -0.81 16.41
N HIS A 114 -8.38 -1.82 17.08
CA HIS A 114 -8.63 -3.22 16.76
C HIS A 114 -9.68 -3.82 17.70
N ASP A 115 -10.60 -4.59 17.13
CA ASP A 115 -11.55 -5.46 17.81
C ASP A 115 -11.55 -6.76 17.01
N VAL A 116 -10.64 -7.65 17.34
CA VAL A 116 -10.33 -8.85 16.54
C VAL A 116 -10.62 -10.08 17.34
N THR A 117 -11.33 -11.03 16.74
CA THR A 117 -11.50 -12.37 17.29
C THR A 117 -10.56 -13.32 16.55
N TYR A 118 -9.63 -13.91 17.29
CA TYR A 118 -8.75 -14.96 16.79
C TYR A 118 -9.36 -16.31 17.13
N VAL A 119 -9.47 -17.16 16.13
CA VAL A 119 -9.88 -18.57 16.30
C VAL A 119 -8.62 -19.37 16.56
N ILE A 120 -8.43 -19.84 17.79
CA ILE A 120 -7.34 -20.76 18.15
C ILE A 120 -7.87 -22.19 18.08
N GLU A 121 -7.05 -23.12 17.57
CA GLU A 121 -7.38 -24.56 17.61
C GLU A 121 -7.70 -25.00 19.03
N ARG A 122 -8.95 -25.30 19.33
CA ARG A 122 -9.57 -25.97 20.48
C ARG A 122 -10.82 -25.29 21.04
N ASP A 123 -11.70 -24.74 20.17
CA ASP A 123 -13.01 -24.17 20.54
C ASP A 123 -13.00 -22.93 21.46
N GLU A 124 -11.90 -22.20 21.58
CA GLU A 124 -11.88 -20.93 22.30
C GLU A 124 -11.53 -19.77 21.35
N ASP A 125 -12.51 -18.92 21.09
CA ASP A 125 -12.30 -17.66 20.37
C ASP A 125 -11.70 -16.62 21.32
N ILE A 126 -10.52 -16.10 21.03
CA ILE A 126 -9.91 -15.00 21.78
C ILE A 126 -10.26 -13.69 21.12
N ARG A 127 -11.00 -12.84 21.83
CA ARG A 127 -11.30 -11.47 21.39
C ARG A 127 -10.35 -10.48 22.03
N LEU A 128 -9.54 -9.81 21.19
CA LEU A 128 -8.60 -8.78 21.61
C LEU A 128 -9.10 -7.39 21.20
N VAL A 129 -9.20 -6.48 22.17
CA VAL A 129 -9.58 -5.09 21.95
C VAL A 129 -8.43 -4.20 22.37
N TYR A 130 -7.79 -3.52 21.42
CA TYR A 130 -6.63 -2.68 21.68
C TYR A 130 -6.48 -1.57 20.62
N SER A 131 -5.69 -0.56 20.94
CA SER A 131 -5.26 0.46 19.98
C SER A 131 -3.79 0.33 19.65
N GLU A 132 -3.44 0.40 18.37
CA GLU A 132 -2.08 0.48 17.88
C GLU A 132 -1.80 1.93 17.45
N LEU A 133 -0.90 2.61 18.15
CA LEU A 133 -0.42 3.94 17.81
C LEU A 133 0.92 3.79 17.10
N ARG A 134 0.97 4.14 15.84
CA ARG A 134 2.17 4.02 15.02
C ARG A 134 2.58 5.38 14.47
N SER A 135 3.87 5.70 14.59
CA SER A 135 4.49 6.81 13.89
C SER A 135 5.65 6.28 13.07
N PHE A 136 5.69 6.61 11.80
CA PHE A 136 6.72 6.07 10.92
C PHE A 136 7.30 7.13 10.00
N ILE A 137 8.53 6.88 9.58
CA ILE A 137 9.25 7.64 8.56
C ILE A 137 10.01 6.67 7.66
N THR A 138 9.90 6.89 6.36
CA THR A 138 10.70 6.20 5.35
C THR A 138 11.30 7.24 4.43
N ALA A 139 12.58 7.13 4.16
CA ALA A 139 13.30 7.96 3.21
C ALA A 139 14.19 7.06 2.34
N GLU A 140 14.09 7.21 1.03
CA GLU A 140 14.92 6.49 0.06
C GLU A 140 15.46 7.51 -0.95
N TYR A 141 16.76 7.45 -1.23
CA TYR A 141 17.38 8.15 -2.35
C TYR A 141 18.08 7.13 -3.23
N SER A 142 17.83 7.17 -4.52
CA SER A 142 18.46 6.30 -5.51
C SER A 142 18.97 7.08 -6.71
N ARG A 143 20.09 6.62 -7.27
CA ARG A 143 20.74 7.20 -8.44
C ARG A 143 20.95 6.15 -9.51
N LYS A 144 20.67 6.54 -10.74
CA LYS A 144 20.96 5.75 -11.94
C LYS A 144 22.47 5.56 -12.08
N ILE A 145 22.93 4.31 -12.14
CA ILE A 145 24.33 3.96 -12.20
C ILE A 145 24.78 3.54 -13.59
N VAL A 146 24.03 2.64 -14.24
CA VAL A 146 24.30 2.16 -15.58
C VAL A 146 22.99 1.68 -16.25
N GLY A 147 22.77 2.01 -17.50
CA GLY A 147 21.54 1.65 -18.22
C GLY A 147 20.31 2.10 -17.43
N ASP A 148 19.44 1.16 -17.06
CA ASP A 148 18.22 1.39 -16.29
C ASP A 148 18.32 0.87 -14.84
N PHE A 149 19.56 0.63 -14.36
CA PHE A 149 19.83 0.24 -12.98
C PHE A 149 20.02 1.47 -12.09
N TYR A 150 19.38 1.41 -10.91
CA TYR A 150 19.49 2.42 -9.85
C TYR A 150 20.02 1.75 -8.58
N LEU A 151 20.94 2.43 -7.93
CA LEU A 151 21.44 2.08 -6.60
C LEU A 151 21.05 3.19 -5.63
N GLY A 152 20.56 2.82 -4.47
CA GLY A 152 20.08 3.76 -3.47
C GLY A 152 20.37 3.33 -2.04
N LEU A 153 20.14 4.29 -1.14
CA LEU A 153 20.13 4.09 0.30
C LEU A 153 18.73 4.40 0.82
N LEU A 154 18.30 3.65 1.80
CA LEU A 154 17.01 3.86 2.44
C LEU A 154 17.15 3.84 3.97
N TYR A 155 16.31 4.62 4.61
CA TYR A 155 16.09 4.62 6.05
C TYR A 155 14.63 4.34 6.34
N LEU A 156 14.35 3.54 7.35
CA LEU A 156 13.01 3.34 7.89
C LEU A 156 13.09 3.41 9.42
N GLY A 157 12.19 4.17 10.02
CA GLY A 157 11.98 4.21 11.46
C GLY A 157 10.49 4.08 11.76
N VAL A 158 10.13 3.20 12.68
CA VAL A 158 8.74 2.99 13.13
C VAL A 158 8.72 2.92 14.65
N ASN A 159 7.86 3.73 15.27
CA ASN A 159 7.55 3.67 16.69
C ASN A 159 6.14 3.14 16.82
N THR A 160 5.96 1.98 17.43
CA THR A 160 4.68 1.33 17.68
C THR A 160 4.41 1.33 19.18
N LYS A 161 3.20 1.74 19.58
CA LYS A 161 2.73 1.71 20.98
C LYS A 161 1.37 1.07 21.04
N TYR A 162 1.17 0.21 21.99
CA TYR A 162 -0.10 -0.44 22.25
C TYR A 162 -0.83 0.21 23.42
N ARG A 163 -2.16 0.29 23.34
CA ARG A 163 -3.01 0.85 24.41
C ARG A 163 -4.26 0.00 24.56
N PHE A 164 -4.61 -0.29 25.81
CA PHE A 164 -5.73 -1.14 26.20
C PHE A 164 -6.80 -0.28 26.88
N ASP A 165 -7.39 0.65 26.09
CA ASP A 165 -8.29 1.72 26.58
C ASP A 165 -9.65 1.74 25.87
N ARG A 166 -10.00 0.68 25.12
CA ARG A 166 -11.17 0.63 24.22
C ARG A 166 -12.24 -0.36 24.64
N GLY A 167 -11.88 -1.40 25.37
CA GLY A 167 -12.79 -2.43 25.85
C GLY A 167 -13.40 -2.11 27.22
N THR A 168 -14.11 -3.10 27.79
CA THR A 168 -14.42 -3.10 29.21
C THR A 168 -13.12 -3.29 30.00
N GLU A 169 -13.14 -3.04 31.31
CA GLU A 169 -11.98 -3.24 32.19
C GLU A 169 -11.43 -4.68 32.05
N GLU A 170 -12.32 -5.67 32.08
CA GLU A 170 -11.95 -7.08 31.91
C GLU A 170 -11.32 -7.38 30.52
N GLN A 171 -11.84 -6.78 29.45
CA GLN A 171 -11.27 -6.94 28.10
C GLN A 171 -9.91 -6.26 27.97
N ASN A 172 -9.73 -5.10 28.58
CA ASN A 172 -8.47 -4.38 28.56
C ASN A 172 -7.39 -5.13 29.34
N ASP A 173 -7.71 -5.60 30.55
CA ASP A 173 -6.81 -6.40 31.38
C ASP A 173 -6.42 -7.71 30.70
N PHE A 174 -7.40 -8.37 30.06
CA PHE A 174 -7.13 -9.59 29.28
C PHE A 174 -6.20 -9.33 28.10
N ALA A 175 -6.46 -8.27 27.32
CA ALA A 175 -5.63 -7.93 26.17
C ALA A 175 -4.20 -7.53 26.60
N GLU A 176 -4.05 -6.74 27.66
CA GLU A 176 -2.75 -6.35 28.20
C GLU A 176 -1.96 -7.57 28.63
N LYS A 177 -2.57 -8.45 29.43
CA LYS A 177 -1.94 -9.69 29.88
C LYS A 177 -1.57 -10.63 28.72
N PHE A 178 -2.44 -10.75 27.71
CA PHE A 178 -2.16 -11.54 26.52
C PHE A 178 -0.92 -11.00 25.76
N PHE A 179 -0.80 -9.68 25.62
CA PHE A 179 0.34 -9.05 24.96
C PHE A 179 1.64 -9.27 25.76
N GLU A 180 1.59 -9.13 27.10
CA GLU A 180 2.75 -9.39 27.98
C GLU A 180 3.20 -10.85 27.88
N GLU A 181 2.27 -11.83 27.99
CA GLU A 181 2.56 -13.25 27.93
C GLU A 181 3.14 -13.69 26.57
N ASN A 182 2.81 -12.98 25.49
CA ASN A 182 3.31 -13.26 24.14
C ASN A 182 4.47 -12.31 23.72
N GLY A 183 5.06 -11.57 24.65
CA GLY A 183 6.20 -10.70 24.38
C GLY A 183 5.91 -9.52 23.44
N ILE A 184 4.62 -9.14 23.25
CA ILE A 184 4.21 -8.04 22.40
C ILE A 184 4.26 -6.75 23.21
N THR A 185 5.26 -5.91 22.97
CA THR A 185 5.51 -4.67 23.72
C THR A 185 5.55 -3.45 22.82
N ASP A 186 5.47 -2.26 23.43
CA ASP A 186 5.84 -1.02 22.75
C ASP A 186 7.23 -1.19 22.14
N ASN A 187 7.42 -0.78 20.88
CA ASN A 187 8.62 -1.09 20.13
C ASN A 187 9.04 0.08 19.22
N PHE A 188 10.34 0.31 19.12
CA PHE A 188 10.94 1.18 18.13
C PHE A 188 11.88 0.38 17.23
N ILE A 189 11.57 0.31 15.95
CA ILE A 189 12.44 -0.30 14.95
C ILE A 189 13.03 0.76 14.05
N SER A 190 14.33 0.64 13.79
CA SER A 190 15.10 1.59 12.97
C SER A 190 16.10 0.84 12.10
N SER A 191 16.11 1.13 10.81
CA SER A 191 16.96 0.44 9.85
C SER A 191 17.61 1.37 8.85
N LEU A 192 18.79 0.97 8.42
CA LEU A 192 19.41 1.41 7.17
C LEU A 192 19.38 0.27 6.17
N GLY A 193 19.16 0.61 4.91
CA GLY A 193 19.13 -0.37 3.84
C GLY A 193 19.74 0.14 2.55
N VAL A 194 19.92 -0.79 1.64
CA VAL A 194 20.35 -0.53 0.27
C VAL A 194 19.21 -0.88 -0.67
N SER A 195 18.97 -0.09 -1.70
CA SER A 195 18.03 -0.43 -2.75
C SER A 195 18.77 -0.63 -4.07
N LEU A 196 18.51 -1.75 -4.72
CA LEU A 196 18.91 -1.98 -6.10
C LEU A 196 17.63 -2.15 -6.92
N SER A 197 17.48 -1.35 -7.97
CA SER A 197 16.32 -1.47 -8.86
C SER A 197 16.71 -1.36 -10.33
N PHE A 198 15.90 -2.02 -11.16
CA PHE A 198 15.95 -1.98 -12.62
C PHE A 198 14.58 -1.58 -13.12
N ASP A 199 14.47 -0.50 -13.90
CA ASP A 199 13.19 0.09 -14.29
C ASP A 199 13.19 0.51 -15.75
N THR A 200 12.52 -0.27 -16.61
CA THR A 200 12.35 -0.03 -18.04
C THR A 200 10.91 0.30 -18.42
N ARG A 201 10.05 0.61 -17.44
CA ARG A 201 8.66 0.95 -17.71
C ARG A 201 8.56 2.19 -18.59
N ASP A 202 7.63 2.15 -19.55
CA ASP A 202 7.31 3.29 -20.42
C ASP A 202 6.81 4.51 -19.63
N TYR A 203 6.10 4.26 -18.51
CA TYR A 203 5.62 5.30 -17.62
C TYR A 203 5.42 4.79 -16.19
N VAL A 204 5.86 5.56 -15.19
CA VAL A 204 5.90 5.09 -13.78
C VAL A 204 4.54 4.98 -13.10
N TYR A 205 3.53 5.78 -13.54
CA TYR A 205 2.24 5.86 -12.86
C TYR A 205 1.14 4.99 -13.47
N ASN A 206 1.26 4.64 -14.74
CA ASN A 206 0.35 3.76 -15.45
C ASN A 206 1.12 3.10 -16.60
N PRO A 207 1.98 2.13 -16.29
CA PRO A 207 2.80 1.45 -17.28
C PRO A 207 1.95 0.57 -18.19
N THR A 208 2.33 0.53 -19.46
CA THR A 208 1.75 -0.35 -20.47
C THR A 208 2.74 -1.37 -21.00
N GLU A 209 4.04 -1.09 -20.90
CA GLU A 209 5.11 -1.99 -21.31
C GLU A 209 6.35 -1.80 -20.44
N GLY A 210 7.25 -2.79 -20.49
CA GLY A 210 8.48 -2.77 -19.72
C GLY A 210 8.36 -3.54 -18.40
N MET A 211 9.38 -3.42 -17.58
CA MET A 211 9.46 -4.10 -16.31
C MET A 211 10.10 -3.22 -15.23
N MET A 212 9.80 -3.52 -13.99
CA MET A 212 10.50 -2.98 -12.85
C MET A 212 10.81 -4.13 -11.91
N PHE A 213 12.04 -4.18 -11.43
CA PHE A 213 12.50 -5.06 -10.36
C PHE A 213 13.16 -4.23 -9.28
N SER A 214 12.95 -4.58 -8.02
CA SER A 214 13.67 -3.97 -6.91
C SER A 214 13.93 -4.99 -5.80
N ILE A 215 15.08 -4.89 -5.17
CA ILE A 215 15.45 -5.61 -3.95
C ILE A 215 15.97 -4.60 -2.93
N ARG A 216 15.54 -4.73 -1.68
CA ARG A 216 15.80 -3.78 -0.61
C ARG A 216 16.10 -4.51 0.70
N PRO A 217 17.35 -4.97 0.91
CA PRO A 217 17.79 -5.40 2.24
C PRO A 217 17.84 -4.22 3.20
N LYS A 218 17.26 -4.40 4.38
CA LYS A 218 17.19 -3.45 5.50
C LYS A 218 17.79 -4.12 6.73
N PHE A 219 18.69 -3.42 7.38
CA PHE A 219 19.41 -3.88 8.57
C PHE A 219 18.91 -3.08 9.77
N TYR A 220 18.17 -3.75 10.64
CA TYR A 220 17.71 -3.20 11.91
C TYR A 220 18.71 -3.54 12.97
N THR A 221 19.17 -2.54 13.70
CA THR A 221 20.26 -2.75 14.67
C THR A 221 20.14 -1.79 15.85
N GLU A 222 20.59 -2.23 17.03
CA GLU A 222 20.59 -1.43 18.26
C GLU A 222 21.37 -0.11 18.12
N TRP A 223 22.46 -0.09 17.34
CA TRP A 223 23.24 1.15 17.14
C TRP A 223 22.48 2.23 16.36
N LEU A 224 21.43 1.87 15.65
CA LEU A 224 20.46 2.79 15.01
C LEU A 224 19.29 3.14 15.94
N GLY A 225 19.28 2.60 17.16
CA GLY A 225 18.22 2.76 18.14
C GLY A 225 17.07 1.77 17.96
N SER A 226 17.25 0.72 17.16
CA SER A 226 16.24 -0.36 17.06
C SER A 226 16.23 -1.20 18.33
N ASP A 227 15.04 -1.56 18.81
CA ASP A 227 14.90 -2.46 19.97
C ASP A 227 15.21 -3.93 19.62
N ASN A 228 15.23 -4.27 18.32
CA ASN A 228 15.50 -5.60 17.82
C ASN A 228 16.57 -5.59 16.72
N ASP A 229 17.40 -6.63 16.71
CA ASP A 229 18.43 -6.86 15.69
C ASP A 229 17.97 -7.91 14.68
N TYR A 230 17.62 -7.49 13.46
CA TYR A 230 17.21 -8.39 12.38
C TYR A 230 17.48 -7.80 10.99
N VAL A 231 17.38 -8.65 10.00
CA VAL A 231 17.47 -8.27 8.60
C VAL A 231 16.13 -8.56 7.92
N ASP A 232 15.60 -7.61 7.18
CA ASP A 232 14.42 -7.76 6.36
C ASP A 232 14.75 -7.38 4.91
N THR A 233 14.39 -8.24 3.97
CA THR A 233 14.63 -8.01 2.55
C THR A 233 13.34 -8.05 1.77
N ASP A 234 12.89 -6.90 1.29
CA ASP A 234 11.78 -6.82 0.33
C ASP A 234 12.28 -7.01 -1.09
N PHE A 235 11.53 -7.73 -1.89
CA PHE A 235 11.67 -7.67 -3.33
C PHE A 235 10.32 -7.42 -4.01
N ASN A 236 10.37 -6.75 -5.15
CA ASN A 236 9.20 -6.51 -5.99
C ASN A 236 9.61 -6.61 -7.46
N ALA A 237 8.82 -7.32 -8.24
CA ALA A 237 8.98 -7.38 -9.70
C ALA A 237 7.63 -7.16 -10.36
N THR A 238 7.58 -6.28 -11.35
CA THR A 238 6.40 -6.05 -12.17
C THR A 238 6.77 -6.15 -13.64
N TYR A 239 5.89 -6.73 -14.45
CA TYR A 239 6.09 -6.86 -15.88
C TYR A 239 4.80 -6.50 -16.62
N PHE A 240 4.94 -5.69 -17.67
CA PHE A 240 3.81 -5.13 -18.42
C PHE A 240 3.96 -5.47 -19.90
N ILE A 241 2.88 -5.98 -20.48
CA ILE A 241 2.79 -6.34 -21.89
C ILE A 241 1.61 -5.61 -22.51
N SER A 242 1.89 -4.74 -23.47
CA SER A 242 0.87 -4.11 -24.29
C SER A 242 0.36 -5.12 -25.34
N ILE A 243 -0.84 -5.68 -25.12
CA ILE A 243 -1.48 -6.58 -26.09
C ILE A 243 -2.02 -5.77 -27.27
N SER A 244 -2.52 -4.58 -27.00
CA SER A 244 -2.96 -3.61 -27.98
C SER A 244 -2.96 -2.20 -27.35
N GLN A 245 -3.23 -1.16 -28.15
CA GLN A 245 -3.33 0.23 -27.65
C GLN A 245 -4.35 0.42 -26.49
N LYS A 246 -5.26 -0.54 -26.30
CA LYS A 246 -6.32 -0.48 -25.29
C LYS A 246 -6.24 -1.61 -24.25
N GLN A 247 -5.26 -2.50 -24.36
CA GLN A 247 -5.20 -3.72 -23.56
C GLN A 247 -3.79 -3.95 -23.04
N VAL A 248 -3.66 -4.14 -21.74
CA VAL A 248 -2.39 -4.42 -21.07
C VAL A 248 -2.57 -5.65 -20.17
N MET A 249 -1.61 -6.55 -20.22
CA MET A 249 -1.43 -7.58 -19.22
C MET A 249 -0.32 -7.15 -18.29
N ALA A 250 -0.59 -7.15 -17.00
CA ALA A 250 0.36 -6.78 -15.95
C ALA A 250 0.54 -7.94 -14.98
N PHE A 251 1.78 -8.18 -14.58
CA PHE A 251 2.15 -9.21 -13.61
C PHE A 251 2.91 -8.55 -12.46
N SER A 252 2.68 -9.01 -11.25
CA SER A 252 3.39 -8.57 -10.06
C SER A 252 3.81 -9.77 -9.23
N LEU A 253 5.05 -9.77 -8.80
CA LEU A 253 5.62 -10.68 -7.82
C LEU A 253 6.18 -9.82 -6.70
N ALA A 254 5.71 -10.02 -5.49
CA ALA A 254 6.19 -9.34 -4.30
C ALA A 254 6.62 -10.38 -3.27
N GLY A 255 7.61 -10.05 -2.46
CA GLY A 255 8.03 -10.89 -1.36
C GLY A 255 8.78 -10.11 -0.31
N GLY A 256 8.84 -10.70 0.88
CA GLY A 256 9.59 -10.21 2.02
C GLY A 256 10.17 -11.40 2.78
N PHE A 257 11.40 -11.29 3.22
CA PHE A 257 12.12 -12.29 3.99
C PHE A 257 12.78 -11.60 5.16
N ALA A 258 12.41 -12.00 6.38
CA ALA A 258 13.00 -11.51 7.60
C ALA A 258 13.75 -12.64 8.31
N SER A 259 14.80 -12.30 9.06
CA SER A 259 15.58 -13.25 9.87
C SER A 259 16.30 -12.53 10.98
N GLY A 260 16.46 -13.18 12.12
CA GLY A 260 17.03 -12.64 13.36
C GLY A 260 15.96 -12.48 14.43
N ASP A 261 16.10 -11.52 15.31
CA ASP A 261 15.13 -11.20 16.35
C ASP A 261 14.00 -10.33 15.78
N VAL A 262 13.10 -10.97 15.02
CA VAL A 262 12.03 -10.27 14.27
C VAL A 262 10.86 -9.98 15.21
N PRO A 263 10.57 -8.70 15.53
CA PRO A 263 9.43 -8.38 16.38
C PRO A 263 8.09 -8.61 15.65
N PHE A 264 7.01 -8.72 16.39
CA PHE A 264 5.67 -8.95 15.84
C PHE A 264 5.25 -7.95 14.75
N ASP A 265 5.61 -6.67 14.90
CA ASP A 265 5.33 -5.63 13.91
C ASP A 265 6.32 -5.60 12.74
N GLY A 266 7.42 -6.37 12.83
CA GLY A 266 8.36 -6.66 11.75
C GLY A 266 7.95 -7.80 10.83
N TYR A 267 6.95 -8.61 11.20
CA TYR A 267 6.47 -9.73 10.38
C TYR A 267 5.91 -9.27 9.03
N GLN A 268 6.22 -10.03 8.00
CA GLN A 268 5.68 -9.85 6.66
C GLN A 268 4.18 -10.16 6.62
N SER A 269 3.43 -9.43 5.80
CA SER A 269 1.99 -9.69 5.65
C SER A 269 1.50 -9.35 4.25
N TYR A 270 0.43 -10.02 3.80
CA TYR A 270 -0.25 -9.53 2.61
C TYR A 270 -1.18 -8.36 2.94
N GLY A 271 -1.57 -7.69 1.85
CA GLY A 271 -2.55 -6.65 1.92
C GLY A 271 -2.77 -5.99 0.57
N ARG A 272 -3.28 -4.79 0.62
CA ARG A 272 -3.69 -3.98 -0.51
C ARG A 272 -2.65 -3.87 -1.64
N SER A 273 -1.37 -3.86 -1.31
CA SER A 273 -0.30 -3.58 -2.28
C SER A 273 0.20 -4.82 -3.00
N ASN A 274 0.17 -5.98 -2.35
CA ASN A 274 0.80 -7.20 -2.87
C ASN A 274 -0.18 -8.35 -3.13
N LEU A 275 -1.29 -8.46 -2.38
CA LEU A 275 -2.37 -9.43 -2.65
C LEU A 275 -3.71 -8.84 -2.21
N ARG A 276 -4.50 -8.32 -3.16
CA ARG A 276 -5.83 -7.78 -2.88
C ARG A 276 -6.81 -8.90 -2.53
N GLY A 277 -7.77 -8.64 -1.63
CA GLY A 277 -8.78 -9.60 -1.19
C GLY A 277 -8.59 -10.05 0.25
N TYR A 278 -7.45 -9.73 0.86
CA TYR A 278 -7.13 -10.04 2.24
C TYR A 278 -6.92 -8.77 3.06
N GLU A 279 -7.22 -8.86 4.34
CA GLU A 279 -6.98 -7.81 5.32
C GLU A 279 -5.48 -7.72 5.61
N THR A 280 -4.95 -6.49 5.65
CA THR A 280 -3.54 -6.27 5.96
C THR A 280 -3.26 -6.67 7.41
N GLY A 281 -2.23 -7.49 7.60
CA GLY A 281 -1.80 -7.95 8.92
C GLY A 281 -2.56 -9.14 9.48
N LYS A 282 -3.58 -9.67 8.80
CA LYS A 282 -4.31 -10.87 9.24
C LYS A 282 -3.49 -12.16 9.07
N PHE A 283 -2.71 -12.25 8.01
CA PHE A 283 -1.80 -13.34 7.74
C PHE A 283 -0.38 -12.80 7.83
N ARG A 284 0.37 -13.25 8.80
CA ARG A 284 1.71 -12.76 9.12
C ARG A 284 2.69 -13.92 9.21
N GLY A 285 3.95 -13.65 8.94
CA GLY A 285 5.07 -14.57 9.10
C GLY A 285 6.37 -13.85 8.83
N GLU A 286 7.50 -14.43 9.16
CA GLU A 286 8.81 -13.87 8.84
C GLU A 286 9.01 -13.73 7.32
N ASN A 287 8.38 -14.61 6.56
CA ASN A 287 8.54 -14.68 5.13
C ASN A 287 7.19 -14.58 4.41
N MET A 288 7.18 -13.94 3.24
CA MET A 288 6.00 -13.77 2.41
C MET A 288 6.37 -13.80 0.93
N VAL A 289 5.50 -14.41 0.13
CA VAL A 289 5.51 -14.28 -1.34
C VAL A 289 4.09 -14.12 -1.84
N ALA A 290 3.88 -13.19 -2.78
CA ALA A 290 2.61 -12.94 -3.42
C ALA A 290 2.77 -12.71 -4.92
N LEU A 291 1.86 -13.30 -5.69
CA LEU A 291 1.79 -13.21 -7.16
C LEU A 291 0.43 -12.64 -7.55
N GLN A 292 0.39 -11.69 -8.47
CA GLN A 292 -0.84 -11.20 -9.09
C GLN A 292 -0.67 -11.06 -10.60
N ALA A 293 -1.72 -11.38 -11.34
CA ALA A 293 -1.88 -11.05 -12.75
C ALA A 293 -3.11 -10.17 -12.92
N GLU A 294 -3.00 -9.11 -13.72
CA GLU A 294 -4.06 -8.14 -13.96
C GLU A 294 -4.19 -7.85 -15.47
N TYR A 295 -5.40 -8.06 -16.01
CA TYR A 295 -5.76 -7.64 -17.34
C TYR A 295 -6.46 -6.29 -17.27
N ARG A 296 -5.91 -5.29 -17.96
CA ARG A 296 -6.42 -3.91 -18.05
C ARG A 296 -6.96 -3.66 -19.44
N ARG A 297 -8.16 -3.07 -19.53
CA ARG A 297 -8.77 -2.70 -20.79
C ARG A 297 -9.39 -1.31 -20.72
N ASN A 298 -8.98 -0.44 -21.63
CA ASN A 298 -9.71 0.82 -21.88
C ASN A 298 -10.97 0.47 -22.70
N ILE A 299 -12.14 0.79 -22.17
CA ILE A 299 -13.45 0.45 -22.76
C ILE A 299 -13.93 1.59 -23.63
N TYR A 300 -14.03 2.79 -23.07
CA TYR A 300 -14.58 3.95 -23.75
C TYR A 300 -14.05 5.25 -23.13
N ASN A 301 -13.48 6.15 -23.97
CA ASN A 301 -12.92 7.42 -23.54
C ASN A 301 -11.98 7.26 -22.34
N ARG A 302 -12.37 7.82 -21.18
CA ARG A 302 -11.61 7.80 -19.93
C ARG A 302 -11.90 6.57 -19.07
N TRP A 303 -12.88 5.73 -19.48
CA TRP A 303 -13.30 4.57 -18.70
C TRP A 303 -12.55 3.31 -19.10
N GLY A 304 -12.09 2.60 -18.11
CA GLY A 304 -11.46 1.29 -18.24
C GLY A 304 -11.99 0.31 -17.20
N ALA A 305 -11.69 -0.94 -17.43
CA ALA A 305 -11.96 -2.02 -16.48
C ALA A 305 -10.73 -2.91 -16.33
N VAL A 306 -10.64 -3.57 -15.19
CA VAL A 306 -9.61 -4.56 -14.90
C VAL A 306 -10.24 -5.83 -14.35
N ALA A 307 -9.59 -6.96 -14.64
CA ALA A 307 -9.83 -8.23 -13.96
C ALA A 307 -8.48 -8.75 -13.48
N PHE A 308 -8.42 -9.30 -12.28
CA PHE A 308 -7.17 -9.79 -11.73
C PHE A 308 -7.37 -11.05 -10.89
N ALA A 309 -6.31 -11.82 -10.81
CA ALA A 309 -6.21 -12.97 -9.92
C ALA A 309 -4.82 -13.02 -9.32
N GLY A 310 -4.70 -13.64 -8.17
CA GLY A 310 -3.42 -13.76 -7.49
C GLY A 310 -3.42 -14.88 -6.48
N THR A 311 -2.27 -15.12 -5.91
CA THR A 311 -2.08 -16.05 -4.80
C THR A 311 -0.86 -15.64 -3.98
N GLY A 312 -0.84 -15.99 -2.71
CA GLY A 312 0.28 -15.72 -1.83
C GLY A 312 0.41 -16.74 -0.72
N SER A 313 1.56 -16.76 -0.08
CA SER A 313 1.85 -17.56 1.10
C SER A 313 2.70 -16.78 2.09
N VAL A 314 2.49 -17.02 3.38
CA VAL A 314 3.35 -16.56 4.49
C VAL A 314 3.82 -17.77 5.28
N TRP A 315 5.01 -17.70 5.90
CA TRP A 315 5.58 -18.79 6.70
C TRP A 315 6.73 -18.30 7.60
N GLY A 316 7.24 -19.17 8.48
CA GLY A 316 8.36 -18.88 9.38
C GLY A 316 7.92 -18.24 10.69
N ASN A 317 6.74 -18.59 11.17
CA ASN A 317 6.31 -18.23 12.50
C ASN A 317 6.58 -19.42 13.42
N GLU A 318 7.57 -19.32 14.32
CA GLU A 318 7.95 -20.40 15.24
C GLU A 318 7.24 -20.29 16.60
N ASP A 319 6.56 -19.14 16.86
CA ASP A 319 5.86 -18.91 18.13
C ASP A 319 4.49 -19.60 18.19
N GLU A 320 3.97 -19.80 19.41
CA GLU A 320 2.66 -20.42 19.67
C GLU A 320 1.46 -19.72 19.00
N LEU A 321 1.63 -18.49 18.56
CA LEU A 321 0.69 -17.76 17.72
C LEU A 321 0.95 -18.11 16.25
N ASP A 322 0.57 -19.30 15.82
CA ASP A 322 0.68 -19.69 14.41
C ASP A 322 -0.38 -18.98 13.56
N PHE A 323 -0.07 -17.75 13.15
CA PHE A 323 -0.88 -16.97 12.18
C PHE A 323 -0.60 -17.40 10.74
N SER A 324 0.28 -18.35 10.50
CA SER A 324 0.73 -18.74 9.19
C SER A 324 0.59 -20.24 8.96
N GLU A 325 -0.40 -20.64 8.21
CA GLU A 325 -0.32 -21.90 7.49
C GLU A 325 0.42 -21.65 6.16
N ARG A 326 1.36 -22.53 5.80
CA ARG A 326 2.04 -22.54 4.48
C ARG A 326 1.07 -22.90 3.37
N THR A 327 -0.05 -22.23 3.35
CA THR A 327 -1.15 -22.43 2.41
C THR A 327 -1.15 -21.32 1.40
N TRP A 328 -1.18 -21.68 0.12
CA TRP A 328 -1.37 -20.70 -0.94
C TRP A 328 -2.79 -20.16 -0.93
N LEU A 329 -2.93 -18.89 -0.62
CA LEU A 329 -4.22 -18.19 -0.49
C LEU A 329 -4.60 -17.52 -1.81
N PRO A 330 -5.58 -18.05 -2.56
CA PRO A 330 -5.99 -17.47 -3.83
C PRO A 330 -6.82 -16.20 -3.64
N SER A 331 -6.73 -15.31 -4.61
CA SER A 331 -7.51 -14.07 -4.69
C SER A 331 -7.96 -13.84 -6.12
N ILE A 332 -9.17 -13.28 -6.27
CA ILE A 332 -9.74 -12.87 -7.55
C ILE A 332 -10.45 -11.53 -7.38
N GLY A 333 -10.45 -10.72 -8.43
CA GLY A 333 -11.16 -9.46 -8.36
C GLY A 333 -11.37 -8.78 -9.71
N VAL A 334 -12.15 -7.72 -9.64
CA VAL A 334 -12.45 -6.84 -10.78
C VAL A 334 -12.39 -5.39 -10.34
N GLY A 335 -12.20 -4.48 -11.27
CA GLY A 335 -12.17 -3.07 -10.94
C GLY A 335 -12.53 -2.17 -12.11
N VAL A 336 -12.81 -0.92 -11.77
CA VAL A 336 -13.10 0.15 -12.72
C VAL A 336 -11.98 1.19 -12.64
N ARG A 337 -11.68 1.77 -13.78
CA ARG A 337 -10.70 2.86 -13.94
C ARG A 337 -11.39 4.07 -14.56
N TYR A 338 -11.08 5.25 -14.04
CA TYR A 338 -11.45 6.51 -14.66
C TYR A 338 -10.20 7.39 -14.79
N MET A 339 -9.80 7.67 -16.03
CA MET A 339 -8.59 8.45 -16.31
C MET A 339 -8.87 9.93 -16.12
N ILE A 340 -8.42 10.50 -15.00
CA ILE A 340 -8.59 11.92 -14.67
C ILE A 340 -7.64 12.80 -15.48
N SER A 341 -6.47 12.29 -15.88
CA SER A 341 -5.56 12.96 -16.79
C SER A 341 -5.07 12.01 -17.87
N LEU A 342 -5.41 12.30 -19.12
CA LEU A 342 -4.91 11.57 -20.29
C LEU A 342 -3.41 11.81 -20.49
N LYS A 343 -2.96 13.06 -20.33
CA LYS A 343 -1.55 13.45 -20.52
C LYS A 343 -0.62 12.84 -19.46
N LYS A 344 -1.04 12.86 -18.20
CA LYS A 344 -0.26 12.27 -17.08
C LYS A 344 -0.65 10.82 -16.79
N ARG A 345 -1.54 10.23 -17.60
CA ARG A 345 -2.02 8.84 -17.48
C ARG A 345 -2.42 8.48 -16.05
N ILE A 346 -3.12 9.38 -15.35
CA ILE A 346 -3.52 9.22 -13.95
C ILE A 346 -4.92 8.67 -13.89
N ASN A 347 -5.08 7.48 -13.30
CA ASN A 347 -6.36 6.82 -13.07
C ASN A 347 -6.83 7.01 -11.62
N LEU A 348 -8.14 7.20 -11.44
CA LEU A 348 -8.85 6.77 -10.25
C LEU A 348 -9.20 5.30 -10.42
N ARG A 349 -9.01 4.50 -9.40
CA ARG A 349 -9.36 3.09 -9.40
C ARG A 349 -10.32 2.74 -8.26
N LEU A 350 -11.23 1.84 -8.56
CA LEU A 350 -12.07 1.17 -7.59
C LEU A 350 -12.01 -0.32 -7.89
N ASP A 351 -11.43 -1.09 -6.99
CA ASP A 351 -11.28 -2.53 -7.11
C ASP A 351 -12.12 -3.23 -6.06
N PHE A 352 -12.75 -4.33 -6.45
CA PHE A 352 -13.33 -5.31 -5.54
C PHE A 352 -12.54 -6.61 -5.68
N ALA A 353 -12.11 -7.18 -4.56
CA ALA A 353 -11.40 -8.44 -4.52
C ALA A 353 -11.97 -9.36 -3.46
N LYS A 354 -11.89 -10.66 -3.73
CA LYS A 354 -12.31 -11.73 -2.83
C LYS A 354 -11.20 -12.75 -2.69
N GLY A 355 -10.88 -13.10 -1.44
CA GLY A 355 -10.08 -14.26 -1.05
C GLY A 355 -10.95 -15.42 -0.60
N ILE A 356 -10.36 -16.39 0.09
CA ILE A 356 -11.07 -17.49 0.74
C ILE A 356 -11.52 -17.08 2.16
N ASN A 357 -12.36 -17.91 2.80
CA ASN A 357 -12.81 -17.75 4.19
C ASN A 357 -13.34 -16.34 4.49
N ASP A 358 -14.31 -15.88 3.67
CA ASP A 358 -15.00 -14.58 3.79
C ASP A 358 -14.08 -13.35 3.69
N ASN A 359 -12.80 -13.52 3.34
CA ASN A 359 -11.93 -12.39 3.05
C ASN A 359 -12.36 -11.70 1.77
N GLN A 360 -12.59 -10.40 1.87
CA GLN A 360 -12.94 -9.54 0.74
C GLN A 360 -12.57 -8.08 1.02
N GLY A 361 -12.39 -7.30 -0.02
CA GLY A 361 -12.07 -5.88 0.14
C GLY A 361 -12.51 -5.04 -1.04
N VAL A 362 -12.82 -3.77 -0.74
CA VAL A 362 -13.04 -2.72 -1.72
C VAL A 362 -11.90 -1.72 -1.58
N TYR A 363 -11.19 -1.47 -2.69
CA TYR A 363 -9.99 -0.65 -2.70
C TYR A 363 -10.18 0.55 -3.60
N PHE A 364 -10.30 1.72 -3.01
CA PHE A 364 -10.18 2.97 -3.74
C PHE A 364 -8.72 3.39 -3.82
N GLY A 365 -8.29 3.91 -4.96
CA GLY A 365 -6.92 4.37 -5.16
C GLY A 365 -6.76 5.32 -6.33
N ILE A 366 -5.58 5.92 -6.38
CA ILE A 366 -5.12 6.77 -7.45
C ILE A 366 -3.95 6.05 -8.11
N MET A 367 -3.81 6.14 -9.43
CA MET A 367 -2.89 5.37 -10.25
C MET A 367 -3.25 3.88 -10.30
N GLU A 368 -2.38 3.06 -10.87
CA GLU A 368 -2.60 1.61 -10.93
C GLU A 368 -2.19 0.91 -9.62
N ALA A 369 -2.52 -0.37 -9.50
CA ALA A 369 -2.25 -1.13 -8.28
C ALA A 369 -0.76 -1.43 -8.14
N PHE A 370 -0.07 -1.66 -9.29
CA PHE A 370 1.37 -1.91 -9.43
C PHE A 370 1.84 -1.53 -10.83
#